data_ec109ee3ec2aa0dd4c5e352d1d74a8b2
#
_entry.id   ec109ee3ec2aa0dd4c5e352d1d74a8b2
#
_cell.length_a   1.000
_cell.length_b   1.000
_cell.length_c   1.000
_cell.angle_alpha   90.00
_cell.angle_beta   90.00
_cell.angle_gamma   90.00
#
_symmetry.space_group_name_H-M   'P 1'
#
loop_
_entity.id
_entity.type
_entity.pdbx_description
1 polymer ?
#
loop_
_entity_poly.entity_id
_entity_poly.type
_entity_poly.pdbx_seq_one_letter_code
_entity_poly.pdbx_strand_id
1 'polypeptide(L)'
;MARKLIVLGEDIPLIGSIAFGLIDRGTNLIQVRPSTQCLLSCIFCSTDAGPNSRWRQVEYLVLPDLLVDAFKQLAIFKGGRKLEAHIDTVGDPLTYPHLVELISLLREVPGVEVISMQTHGTLLTEKLVDDLASAGLSRVNLSIDALNPELAKKMAGTQHYDVAHACYIARYIAENTSMDIIITPLWLPKFNDAEIPKLIEFALEIGAGKQVPALGIQKYEVHKHGRKVRGVKPQTWYQFYQELRLLEKRFKTKLVLSPSDFGMFKCQPLPKPYRRGEVLSVKVVELGWLRGEVLAVPPRRDRVFTIVGIDNPELLLGQRIKAVVIGNKDNIYIAKPA
;
A
#
# COMPACT_ATOMS: atom_id res chain seq x y z
N MET A 1 17.74 4.72 -16.65
CA MET A 1 16.67 5.28 -17.50
C MET A 1 15.42 5.42 -16.65
N ALA A 2 14.65 6.49 -16.84
CA ALA A 2 13.34 6.62 -16.22
C ALA A 2 12.39 5.52 -16.75
N ARG A 3 11.62 4.90 -15.87
CA ARG A 3 10.61 3.91 -16.28
C ARG A 3 9.44 4.61 -16.96
N LYS A 4 8.83 3.93 -17.95
CA LYS A 4 7.63 4.41 -18.61
C LYS A 4 6.48 4.46 -17.60
N LEU A 5 5.78 5.58 -17.50
CA LEU A 5 4.52 5.70 -16.80
C LEU A 5 3.38 5.35 -17.76
N ILE A 6 2.55 4.41 -17.36
CA ILE A 6 1.38 3.95 -18.13
C ILE A 6 0.13 4.40 -17.38
N VAL A 7 -0.69 5.21 -18.04
CA VAL A 7 -2.03 5.54 -17.56
C VAL A 7 -2.96 4.42 -18.01
N LEU A 8 -3.56 3.73 -17.03
CA LEU A 8 -4.43 2.60 -17.28
C LEU A 8 -5.82 3.09 -17.68
N GLY A 9 -6.33 2.58 -18.81
CA GLY A 9 -7.65 2.92 -19.36
C GLY A 9 -8.75 1.98 -18.88
N GLU A 10 -9.98 2.25 -19.32
CA GLU A 10 -11.21 1.50 -19.01
C GLU A 10 -11.17 0.04 -19.46
N ASP A 11 -10.30 -0.29 -20.39
CA ASP A 11 -10.16 -1.63 -20.94
C ASP A 11 -9.41 -2.59 -20.00
N ILE A 12 -8.80 -2.11 -18.91
CA ILE A 12 -8.10 -2.91 -17.93
C ILE A 12 -8.90 -2.98 -16.63
N PRO A 13 -9.41 -4.16 -16.23
CA PRO A 13 -10.13 -4.33 -14.97
C PRO A 13 -9.29 -3.93 -13.77
N LEU A 14 -9.89 -3.19 -12.83
CA LEU A 14 -9.20 -2.70 -11.62
C LEU A 14 -9.17 -3.71 -10.47
N ILE A 15 -9.59 -4.96 -10.72
CA ILE A 15 -9.48 -6.07 -9.76
C ILE A 15 -8.66 -7.18 -10.42
N GLY A 16 -7.64 -7.66 -9.74
CA GLY A 16 -6.79 -8.75 -10.25
C GLY A 16 -5.29 -8.52 -10.06
N SER A 17 -4.85 -7.28 -10.01
CA SER A 17 -3.44 -6.91 -9.84
C SER A 17 -3.10 -6.58 -8.38
N ILE A 18 -1.87 -6.88 -7.98
CA ILE A 18 -1.29 -6.39 -6.72
C ILE A 18 -0.79 -4.95 -6.85
N ALA A 19 -0.50 -4.49 -8.06
CA ALA A 19 0.16 -3.23 -8.31
C ALA A 19 -0.79 -2.02 -8.33
N PHE A 20 -2.03 -2.19 -8.80
CA PHE A 20 -3.00 -1.11 -8.98
C PHE A 20 -4.44 -1.58 -8.79
N GLY A 21 -5.37 -0.62 -8.72
CA GLY A 21 -6.81 -0.87 -8.62
C GLY A 21 -7.26 -1.15 -7.20
N LEU A 22 -8.15 -2.12 -7.03
CA LEU A 22 -8.79 -2.43 -5.75
C LEU A 22 -8.42 -3.84 -5.28
N ILE A 23 -8.13 -3.97 -3.97
CA ILE A 23 -7.89 -5.27 -3.33
C ILE A 23 -8.89 -5.46 -2.19
N ASP A 24 -9.68 -6.53 -2.31
CA ASP A 24 -10.59 -6.99 -1.28
C ASP A 24 -10.03 -8.22 -0.55
N ARG A 25 -9.84 -8.10 0.77
CA ARG A 25 -9.39 -9.19 1.62
C ARG A 25 -10.52 -9.81 2.45
N GLY A 26 -11.78 -9.56 2.11
CA GLY A 26 -12.95 -10.07 2.82
C GLY A 26 -13.25 -9.34 4.13
N THR A 27 -12.85 -8.09 4.25
CA THR A 27 -13.18 -7.21 5.37
C THR A 27 -13.90 -5.95 4.88
N ASN A 28 -14.37 -5.10 5.80
CA ASN A 28 -14.90 -3.78 5.48
C ASN A 28 -13.84 -2.80 4.94
N LEU A 29 -12.54 -3.12 5.04
CA LEU A 29 -11.47 -2.34 4.45
C LEU A 29 -11.23 -2.77 3.00
N ILE A 30 -11.25 -1.80 2.09
CA ILE A 30 -10.91 -1.96 0.67
C ILE A 30 -9.63 -1.18 0.40
N GLN A 31 -8.58 -1.86 -0.07
CA GLN A 31 -7.35 -1.18 -0.47
C GLN A 31 -7.54 -0.52 -1.84
N VAL A 32 -7.13 0.74 -1.96
CA VAL A 32 -7.19 1.55 -3.19
C VAL A 32 -5.77 1.88 -3.62
N ARG A 33 -5.39 1.45 -4.82
CA ARG A 33 -4.02 1.58 -5.36
C ARG A 33 -4.01 2.42 -6.64
N PRO A 34 -3.94 3.77 -6.51
CA PRO A 34 -4.05 4.67 -7.65
C PRO A 34 -2.77 4.77 -8.47
N SER A 35 -1.60 4.51 -7.86
CA SER A 35 -0.29 4.63 -8.52
C SER A 35 0.70 3.62 -7.96
N THR A 36 1.79 3.39 -8.72
CA THR A 36 2.91 2.56 -8.27
C THR A 36 4.17 3.37 -7.97
N GLN A 37 4.18 4.67 -8.24
CA GLN A 37 5.34 5.54 -8.12
C GLN A 37 5.78 5.75 -6.68
N CYS A 38 7.06 5.98 -6.48
CA CYS A 38 7.67 6.34 -5.20
C CYS A 38 8.95 7.14 -5.42
N LEU A 39 9.21 8.14 -4.58
CA LEU A 39 10.45 8.91 -4.59
C LEU A 39 11.55 8.26 -3.75
N LEU A 40 11.20 7.39 -2.82
CA LEU A 40 12.13 6.73 -1.92
C LEU A 40 12.65 5.42 -2.51
N SER A 41 13.78 4.98 -1.99
CA SER A 41 14.39 3.70 -2.31
C SER A 41 14.69 2.88 -1.05
N CYS A 42 13.71 2.81 -0.12
CA CYS A 42 13.86 2.19 1.19
C CYS A 42 14.57 0.83 1.08
N ILE A 43 15.61 0.63 1.91
CA ILE A 43 16.50 -0.55 1.82
C ILE A 43 15.78 -1.88 2.09
N PHE A 44 14.61 -1.82 2.68
CA PHE A 44 13.75 -2.95 3.06
C PHE A 44 12.46 -3.07 2.22
N CYS A 45 12.28 -2.25 1.19
CA CYS A 45 11.03 -2.15 0.45
C CYS A 45 10.57 -3.51 -0.10
N SER A 46 9.40 -3.96 0.33
CA SER A 46 8.79 -5.24 -0.07
C SER A 46 8.43 -5.32 -1.55
N THR A 47 8.26 -4.17 -2.20
CA THR A 47 7.82 -4.01 -3.58
C THR A 47 8.89 -3.43 -4.49
N ASP A 48 10.12 -3.25 -4.00
CA ASP A 48 11.24 -2.67 -4.73
C ASP A 48 10.90 -1.33 -5.41
N ALA A 49 10.17 -0.45 -4.68
CA ALA A 49 9.73 0.84 -5.20
C ALA A 49 10.86 1.86 -5.36
N GLY A 50 10.59 2.89 -6.16
CA GLY A 50 11.43 4.07 -6.26
C GLY A 50 12.55 3.99 -7.30
N PRO A 51 13.39 5.04 -7.39
CA PRO A 51 14.36 5.22 -8.47
C PRO A 51 15.33 4.05 -8.64
N ASN A 52 15.76 3.44 -7.53
CA ASN A 52 16.75 2.37 -7.51
C ASN A 52 16.14 0.95 -7.64
N SER A 53 14.92 0.84 -8.16
CA SER A 53 14.29 -0.46 -8.41
C SER A 53 15.07 -1.29 -9.41
N ARG A 54 15.22 -2.59 -9.13
CA ARG A 54 15.87 -3.57 -9.99
C ARG A 54 14.87 -4.37 -10.82
N TRP A 55 13.66 -4.55 -10.31
CA TRP A 55 12.67 -5.46 -10.87
C TRP A 55 11.60 -4.76 -11.70
N ARG A 56 11.26 -3.49 -11.39
CA ARG A 56 10.19 -2.77 -12.09
C ARG A 56 10.61 -2.39 -13.51
N GLN A 57 9.72 -2.62 -14.46
CA GLN A 57 9.90 -2.18 -15.86
C GLN A 57 9.05 -0.96 -16.20
N VAL A 58 7.87 -0.84 -15.60
CA VAL A 58 6.94 0.27 -15.78
C VAL A 58 6.37 0.76 -14.45
N GLU A 59 5.78 1.94 -14.47
CA GLU A 59 4.94 2.46 -13.39
C GLU A 59 3.52 2.66 -13.93
N TYR A 60 2.51 2.49 -13.06
CA TYR A 60 1.10 2.69 -13.41
C TYR A 60 0.51 3.90 -12.72
N LEU A 61 -0.48 4.49 -13.38
CA LEU A 61 -1.39 5.48 -12.84
C LEU A 61 -2.81 5.12 -13.29
N VAL A 62 -3.76 5.20 -12.37
CA VAL A 62 -5.19 4.99 -12.65
C VAL A 62 -5.93 6.30 -12.41
N LEU A 63 -6.82 6.69 -13.31
CA LEU A 63 -7.61 7.90 -13.15
C LEU A 63 -8.61 7.76 -11.99
N PRO A 64 -8.91 8.84 -11.24
CA PRO A 64 -9.73 8.78 -10.03
C PRO A 64 -11.16 8.28 -10.32
N ASP A 65 -11.79 8.72 -11.39
CA ASP A 65 -13.17 8.29 -11.74
C ASP A 65 -13.27 6.78 -11.92
N LEU A 66 -12.30 6.15 -12.62
CA LEU A 66 -12.28 4.71 -12.83
C LEU A 66 -12.14 3.94 -11.49
N LEU A 67 -11.29 4.44 -10.59
CA LEU A 67 -11.13 3.85 -9.26
C LEU A 67 -12.39 3.97 -8.43
N VAL A 68 -13.02 5.15 -8.44
CA VAL A 68 -14.21 5.42 -7.64
C VAL A 68 -15.41 4.64 -8.17
N ASP A 69 -15.58 4.50 -9.47
CA ASP A 69 -16.67 3.71 -10.04
C ASP A 69 -16.51 2.21 -9.72
N ALA A 70 -15.29 1.68 -9.82
CA ALA A 70 -15.02 0.32 -9.39
C ALA A 70 -15.23 0.16 -7.86
N PHE A 71 -14.83 1.16 -7.06
CA PHE A 71 -15.02 1.16 -5.62
C PHE A 71 -16.50 1.20 -5.23
N LYS A 72 -17.34 2.02 -5.89
CA LYS A 72 -18.79 2.08 -5.70
C LYS A 72 -19.44 0.70 -5.92
N GLN A 73 -19.07 0.01 -7.00
CA GLN A 73 -19.60 -1.33 -7.29
C GLN A 73 -19.22 -2.33 -6.17
N LEU A 74 -17.97 -2.28 -5.71
CA LEU A 74 -17.50 -3.13 -4.62
C LEU A 74 -18.16 -2.76 -3.29
N ALA A 75 -18.36 -1.48 -3.01
CA ALA A 75 -19.05 -0.99 -1.82
C ALA A 75 -20.50 -1.49 -1.76
N ILE A 76 -21.24 -1.42 -2.88
CA ILE A 76 -22.60 -1.97 -3.00
C ILE A 76 -22.59 -3.47 -2.74
N PHE A 77 -21.67 -4.22 -3.37
CA PHE A 77 -21.53 -5.66 -3.16
C PHE A 77 -21.30 -6.03 -1.69
N LYS A 78 -20.55 -5.21 -0.95
CA LYS A 78 -20.25 -5.40 0.49
C LYS A 78 -21.38 -4.92 1.42
N GLY A 79 -22.47 -4.40 0.89
CA GLY A 79 -23.62 -3.91 1.65
C GLY A 79 -23.51 -2.47 2.15
N GLY A 80 -22.51 -1.70 1.69
CA GLY A 80 -22.41 -0.25 1.81
C GLY A 80 -22.44 0.30 3.25
N ARG A 81 -21.86 -0.38 4.23
CA ARG A 81 -21.87 0.07 5.64
C ARG A 81 -20.50 -0.02 6.28
N LYS A 82 -20.11 1.04 6.99
CA LYS A 82 -18.84 1.13 7.77
C LYS A 82 -17.61 0.71 6.96
N LEU A 83 -17.56 1.15 5.70
CA LEU A 83 -16.44 0.83 4.83
C LEU A 83 -15.26 1.75 5.12
N GLU A 84 -14.06 1.19 5.04
CA GLU A 84 -12.81 1.94 5.01
C GLU A 84 -12.20 1.86 3.60
N ALA A 85 -11.95 3.02 2.98
CA ALA A 85 -11.13 3.15 1.80
C ALA A 85 -9.68 3.39 2.24
N HIS A 86 -8.81 2.40 2.07
CA HIS A 86 -7.40 2.50 2.47
C HIS A 86 -6.52 2.73 1.25
N ILE A 87 -5.99 3.94 1.13
CA ILE A 87 -5.07 4.31 0.04
C ILE A 87 -3.67 3.81 0.40
N ASP A 88 -3.35 2.61 -0.09
CA ASP A 88 -2.09 1.91 0.11
C ASP A 88 -1.53 1.51 -1.26
N THR A 89 -0.40 2.05 -1.63
CA THR A 89 0.22 1.80 -2.92
C THR A 89 1.43 0.87 -2.80
N VAL A 90 1.85 0.30 -3.91
CA VAL A 90 3.16 -0.38 -3.97
C VAL A 90 4.31 0.64 -4.13
N GLY A 91 4.01 1.91 -3.98
CA GLY A 91 4.89 3.07 -3.95
C GLY A 91 4.58 3.98 -2.77
N ASP A 92 4.37 5.27 -3.03
CA ASP A 92 3.90 6.26 -2.05
C ASP A 92 2.73 7.06 -2.66
N PRO A 93 1.55 7.08 -2.04
CA PRO A 93 0.37 7.75 -2.59
C PRO A 93 0.53 9.26 -2.77
N LEU A 94 1.44 9.91 -2.06
CA LEU A 94 1.73 11.34 -2.27
C LEU A 94 2.32 11.65 -3.65
N THR A 95 2.78 10.65 -4.38
CA THR A 95 3.21 10.82 -5.79
C THR A 95 2.04 10.80 -6.78
N TYR A 96 0.83 10.53 -6.32
CA TYR A 96 -0.37 10.50 -7.17
C TYR A 96 -0.95 11.92 -7.34
N PRO A 97 -0.96 12.47 -8.56
CA PRO A 97 -1.30 13.89 -8.78
C PRO A 97 -2.76 14.23 -8.47
N HIS A 98 -3.66 13.23 -8.47
CA HIS A 98 -5.09 13.39 -8.21
C HIS A 98 -5.48 12.92 -6.80
N LEU A 99 -4.56 12.99 -5.81
CA LEU A 99 -4.81 12.41 -4.49
C LEU A 99 -5.98 13.10 -3.75
N VAL A 100 -6.01 14.43 -3.73
CA VAL A 100 -7.08 15.21 -3.07
C VAL A 100 -8.42 14.95 -3.74
N GLU A 101 -8.47 14.95 -5.07
CA GLU A 101 -9.66 14.64 -5.86
C GLU A 101 -10.17 13.22 -5.57
N LEU A 102 -9.28 12.21 -5.58
CA LEU A 102 -9.64 10.82 -5.27
C LEU A 102 -10.27 10.69 -3.88
N ILE A 103 -9.70 11.36 -2.86
CA ILE A 103 -10.22 11.34 -1.49
C ILE A 103 -11.61 11.98 -1.44
N SER A 104 -11.80 13.13 -2.07
CA SER A 104 -13.09 13.80 -2.14
C SER A 104 -14.16 12.91 -2.79
N LEU A 105 -13.85 12.30 -3.92
CA LEU A 105 -14.76 11.38 -4.61
C LEU A 105 -15.08 10.11 -3.81
N LEU A 106 -14.08 9.54 -3.11
CA LEU A 106 -14.29 8.39 -2.22
C LEU A 106 -15.17 8.76 -1.02
N ARG A 107 -15.09 10.00 -0.51
CA ARG A 107 -15.92 10.47 0.61
C ARG A 107 -17.39 10.52 0.26
N GLU A 108 -17.73 10.78 -1.01
CA GLU A 108 -19.09 10.82 -1.51
C GLU A 108 -19.71 9.42 -1.69
N VAL A 109 -18.91 8.35 -1.63
CA VAL A 109 -19.43 6.98 -1.80
C VAL A 109 -20.24 6.57 -0.57
N PRO A 110 -21.52 6.20 -0.71
CA PRO A 110 -22.35 5.80 0.42
C PRO A 110 -21.73 4.65 1.21
N GLY A 111 -21.69 4.80 2.55
CA GLY A 111 -21.17 3.81 3.47
C GLY A 111 -19.67 3.87 3.73
N VAL A 112 -18.92 4.74 3.07
CA VAL A 112 -17.52 5.03 3.42
C VAL A 112 -17.50 5.93 4.65
N GLU A 113 -17.04 5.38 5.77
CA GLU A 113 -16.92 6.11 7.04
C GLU A 113 -15.48 6.55 7.30
N VAL A 114 -14.49 5.78 6.84
CA VAL A 114 -13.08 6.05 7.04
C VAL A 114 -12.35 6.07 5.69
N ILE A 115 -11.55 7.10 5.46
CA ILE A 115 -10.56 7.12 4.39
C ILE A 115 -9.19 7.24 5.06
N SER A 116 -8.32 6.27 4.83
CA SER A 116 -6.99 6.25 5.42
C SER A 116 -5.91 6.14 4.34
N MET A 117 -4.71 6.61 4.67
CA MET A 117 -3.58 6.60 3.74
C MET A 117 -2.30 6.16 4.44
N GLN A 118 -1.49 5.33 3.77
CA GLN A 118 -0.15 4.94 4.20
C GLN A 118 0.89 5.71 3.41
N THR A 119 1.79 6.46 4.08
CA THR A 119 2.84 7.25 3.40
C THR A 119 4.09 7.43 4.28
N HIS A 120 5.20 7.81 3.64
CA HIS A 120 6.41 8.30 4.34
C HIS A 120 6.39 9.82 4.58
N GLY A 121 5.38 10.53 4.12
CA GLY A 121 5.20 11.96 4.37
C GLY A 121 6.12 12.90 3.58
N THR A 122 6.95 12.40 2.68
CA THR A 122 8.02 13.17 2.00
C THR A 122 7.51 14.41 1.25
N LEU A 123 6.30 14.37 0.71
CA LEU A 123 5.68 15.47 -0.05
C LEU A 123 4.57 16.20 0.73
N LEU A 124 4.32 15.85 1.98
CA LEU A 124 3.33 16.56 2.79
C LEU A 124 3.85 17.97 3.11
N THR A 125 2.98 18.94 2.91
CA THR A 125 3.10 20.32 3.40
C THR A 125 1.88 20.63 4.24
N GLU A 126 1.91 21.67 5.08
CA GLU A 126 0.73 22.11 5.84
C GLU A 126 -0.49 22.29 4.91
N LYS A 127 -0.29 23.01 3.80
CA LYS A 127 -1.34 23.22 2.80
C LYS A 127 -1.92 21.91 2.28
N LEU A 128 -1.07 20.93 1.91
CA LEU A 128 -1.57 19.65 1.42
C LEU A 128 -2.29 18.86 2.52
N VAL A 129 -1.81 18.95 3.77
CA VAL A 129 -2.49 18.35 4.94
C VAL A 129 -3.89 18.94 5.11
N ASP A 130 -4.04 20.26 5.02
CA ASP A 130 -5.33 20.95 5.12
C ASP A 130 -6.26 20.60 3.94
N ASP A 131 -5.72 20.55 2.72
CA ASP A 131 -6.46 20.13 1.52
C ASP A 131 -6.96 18.68 1.66
N LEU A 132 -6.13 17.74 2.16
CA LEU A 132 -6.50 16.34 2.42
C LEU A 132 -7.55 16.20 3.51
N ALA A 133 -7.41 16.96 4.61
CA ALA A 133 -8.39 16.99 5.70
C ALA A 133 -9.76 17.51 5.20
N SER A 134 -9.73 18.59 4.41
CA SER A 134 -10.94 19.19 3.81
C SER A 134 -11.61 18.26 2.80
N ALA A 135 -10.84 17.47 2.07
CA ALA A 135 -11.35 16.43 1.15
C ALA A 135 -11.95 15.23 1.88
N GLY A 136 -11.75 15.08 3.20
CA GLY A 136 -12.34 14.04 4.03
C GLY A 136 -11.42 12.87 4.36
N LEU A 137 -10.09 13.04 4.25
CA LEU A 137 -9.14 12.06 4.78
C LEU A 137 -9.33 11.95 6.30
N SER A 138 -9.51 10.73 6.78
CA SER A 138 -9.79 10.46 8.20
C SER A 138 -8.53 10.12 8.99
N ARG A 139 -7.55 9.49 8.33
CA ARG A 139 -6.35 8.99 9.02
C ARG A 139 -5.13 8.91 8.12
N VAL A 140 -3.99 9.33 8.65
CA VAL A 140 -2.67 9.14 8.04
C VAL A 140 -1.88 8.10 8.83
N ASN A 141 -1.46 7.02 8.17
CA ASN A 141 -0.49 6.08 8.70
C ASN A 141 0.89 6.53 8.20
N LEU A 142 1.66 7.18 9.06
CA LEU A 142 2.92 7.81 8.70
C LEU A 142 4.11 6.91 9.04
N SER A 143 4.82 6.46 8.01
CA SER A 143 5.99 5.60 8.16
C SER A 143 7.23 6.44 8.52
N ILE A 144 7.59 6.47 9.78
CA ILE A 144 8.85 7.02 10.29
C ILE A 144 9.62 5.87 10.93
N ASP A 145 10.76 5.49 10.36
CA ASP A 145 11.50 4.29 10.76
C ASP A 145 12.66 4.57 11.72
N ALA A 146 13.07 5.82 11.84
CA ALA A 146 14.09 6.32 12.78
C ALA A 146 13.93 7.82 12.97
N LEU A 147 14.24 8.34 14.16
CA LEU A 147 14.33 9.78 14.44
C LEU A 147 15.74 10.32 14.20
N ASN A 148 16.76 9.46 14.24
CA ASN A 148 18.13 9.83 13.87
C ASN A 148 18.18 10.15 12.36
N PRO A 149 18.55 11.37 11.92
CA PRO A 149 18.49 11.78 10.52
C PRO A 149 19.33 10.91 9.57
N GLU A 150 20.54 10.54 9.97
CA GLU A 150 21.43 9.74 9.12
C GLU A 150 20.90 8.30 8.96
N LEU A 151 20.35 7.73 10.04
CA LEU A 151 19.73 6.42 9.98
C LEU A 151 18.45 6.47 9.16
N ALA A 152 17.62 7.50 9.30
CA ALA A 152 16.41 7.70 8.53
C ALA A 152 16.69 7.79 7.02
N LYS A 153 17.67 8.60 6.60
CA LYS A 153 18.14 8.66 5.20
C LYS A 153 18.64 7.32 4.69
N LYS A 154 19.42 6.61 5.51
CA LYS A 154 19.90 5.26 5.16
C LYS A 154 18.76 4.29 4.97
N MET A 155 17.76 4.30 5.86
CA MET A 155 16.57 3.43 5.76
C MET A 155 15.70 3.79 4.56
N ALA A 156 15.48 5.08 4.31
CA ALA A 156 14.74 5.57 3.14
C ALA A 156 15.49 5.36 1.80
N GLY A 157 16.79 5.05 1.85
CA GLY A 157 17.62 4.81 0.68
C GLY A 157 17.85 6.05 -0.19
N THR A 158 17.78 7.24 0.40
CA THR A 158 18.01 8.54 -0.26
C THR A 158 18.48 9.59 0.73
N GLN A 159 19.38 10.47 0.28
CA GLN A 159 19.87 11.61 1.07
C GLN A 159 18.82 12.73 1.20
N HIS A 160 17.78 12.71 0.37
CA HIS A 160 16.72 13.73 0.36
C HIS A 160 15.60 13.49 1.37
N TYR A 161 15.61 12.36 2.10
CA TYR A 161 14.61 12.12 3.14
C TYR A 161 14.92 12.98 4.37
N ASP A 162 13.95 13.81 4.73
CA ASP A 162 14.03 14.67 5.90
C ASP A 162 13.06 14.18 6.98
N VAL A 163 13.61 13.52 7.99
CA VAL A 163 12.83 13.03 9.12
C VAL A 163 12.35 14.16 10.03
N ALA A 164 13.09 15.26 10.13
CA ALA A 164 12.67 16.41 10.94
C ALA A 164 11.40 17.03 10.33
N HIS A 165 11.33 17.15 9.00
CA HIS A 165 10.12 17.55 8.30
C HIS A 165 8.97 16.56 8.50
N ALA A 166 9.22 15.26 8.41
CA ALA A 166 8.19 14.23 8.65
C ALA A 166 7.63 14.32 10.09
N CYS A 167 8.49 14.54 11.08
CA CYS A 167 8.09 14.74 12.47
C CYS A 167 7.29 16.04 12.67
N TYR A 168 7.70 17.12 12.02
CA TYR A 168 6.99 18.40 12.04
C TYR A 168 5.56 18.25 11.49
N ILE A 169 5.43 17.62 10.33
CA ILE A 169 4.12 17.36 9.70
C ILE A 169 3.27 16.41 10.56
N ALA A 170 3.88 15.40 11.20
CA ALA A 170 3.16 14.53 12.13
C ALA A 170 2.51 15.32 13.27
N ARG A 171 3.27 16.24 13.86
CA ARG A 171 2.79 17.15 14.91
C ARG A 171 1.69 18.09 14.38
N TYR A 172 1.91 18.66 13.20
CA TYR A 172 0.92 19.54 12.55
C TYR A 172 -0.42 18.82 12.35
N ILE A 173 -0.43 17.59 11.82
CA ILE A 173 -1.64 16.78 11.65
C ILE A 173 -2.32 16.54 13.01
N ALA A 174 -1.56 16.17 14.03
CA ALA A 174 -2.10 15.86 15.34
C ALA A 174 -2.76 17.07 16.02
N GLU A 175 -2.16 18.25 15.92
CA GLU A 175 -2.56 19.47 16.60
C GLU A 175 -3.59 20.29 15.83
N ASN A 176 -3.50 20.34 14.50
CA ASN A 176 -4.24 21.31 13.67
C ASN A 176 -5.38 20.71 12.85
N THR A 177 -5.54 19.38 12.82
CA THR A 177 -6.60 18.74 12.04
C THR A 177 -7.44 17.80 12.88
N SER A 178 -8.62 17.44 12.36
CA SER A 178 -9.45 16.36 12.93
C SER A 178 -8.96 14.95 12.50
N MET A 179 -8.02 14.87 11.56
CA MET A 179 -7.47 13.59 11.12
C MET A 179 -6.76 12.87 12.27
N ASP A 180 -6.88 11.57 12.27
CA ASP A 180 -6.04 10.72 13.12
C ASP A 180 -4.68 10.51 12.48
N ILE A 181 -3.65 10.29 13.29
CA ILE A 181 -2.32 9.93 12.83
C ILE A 181 -1.80 8.73 13.61
N ILE A 182 -1.20 7.79 12.89
CA ILE A 182 -0.54 6.61 13.44
C ILE A 182 0.91 6.63 12.97
N ILE A 183 1.85 6.48 13.88
CA ILE A 183 3.26 6.28 13.51
C ILE A 183 3.49 4.78 13.24
N THR A 184 3.94 4.45 12.03
CA THR A 184 4.03 3.07 11.55
C THR A 184 5.46 2.68 11.16
N PRO A 185 6.40 2.58 12.13
CA PRO A 185 7.77 2.20 11.85
C PRO A 185 7.88 0.72 11.42
N LEU A 186 8.78 0.45 10.49
CA LEU A 186 9.25 -0.90 10.25
C LEU A 186 10.41 -1.22 11.19
N TRP A 187 10.28 -2.28 11.97
CA TRP A 187 11.34 -2.75 12.87
C TRP A 187 12.30 -3.69 12.14
N LEU A 188 13.51 -3.21 11.90
CA LEU A 188 14.64 -3.98 11.36
C LEU A 188 15.53 -4.45 12.53
N PRO A 189 15.50 -5.72 12.92
CA PRO A 189 16.26 -6.22 14.08
C PRO A 189 17.76 -5.94 13.96
N LYS A 190 18.35 -5.44 15.02
CA LYS A 190 19.77 -5.03 15.11
C LYS A 190 20.16 -3.85 14.20
N PHE A 191 19.18 -3.18 13.61
CA PHE A 191 19.43 -2.04 12.73
C PHE A 191 18.85 -0.75 13.28
N ASN A 192 17.56 -0.75 13.66
CA ASN A 192 16.89 0.41 14.26
C ASN A 192 16.25 0.12 15.63
N ASP A 193 16.71 -0.90 16.35
CA ASP A 193 16.17 -1.28 17.67
C ASP A 193 16.14 -0.11 18.65
N ALA A 194 17.22 0.71 18.66
CA ALA A 194 17.33 1.87 19.54
C ALA A 194 16.35 3.02 19.19
N GLU A 195 15.79 3.01 17.99
CA GLU A 195 14.84 4.03 17.53
C GLU A 195 13.39 3.67 17.90
N ILE A 196 13.06 2.39 18.03
CA ILE A 196 11.69 1.96 18.33
C ILE A 196 11.15 2.59 19.63
N PRO A 197 11.89 2.57 20.77
CA PRO A 197 11.45 3.27 21.98
C PRO A 197 11.24 4.77 21.77
N LYS A 198 12.15 5.44 21.06
CA LYS A 198 12.05 6.88 20.78
C LYS A 198 10.85 7.23 19.90
N LEU A 199 10.54 6.38 18.92
CA LEU A 199 9.35 6.53 18.07
C LEU A 199 8.05 6.34 18.85
N ILE A 200 8.06 5.46 19.86
CA ILE A 200 6.93 5.31 20.79
C ILE A 200 6.75 6.60 21.59
N GLU A 201 7.85 7.12 22.20
CA GLU A 201 7.82 8.37 22.96
C GLU A 201 7.33 9.53 22.10
N PHE A 202 7.85 9.66 20.88
CA PHE A 202 7.45 10.70 19.93
C PHE A 202 5.94 10.61 19.57
N ALA A 203 5.43 9.42 19.25
CA ALA A 203 4.02 9.24 18.91
C ALA A 203 3.09 9.62 20.07
N LEU A 204 3.46 9.27 21.31
CA LEU A 204 2.71 9.62 22.51
C LEU A 204 2.78 11.12 22.80
N GLU A 205 3.95 11.73 22.64
CA GLU A 205 4.19 13.17 22.85
C GLU A 205 3.32 14.04 21.95
N ILE A 206 3.21 13.70 20.66
CA ILE A 206 2.40 14.46 19.70
C ILE A 206 0.89 14.19 19.81
N GLY A 207 0.48 13.26 20.69
CA GLY A 207 -0.94 12.88 20.82
C GLY A 207 -1.47 12.09 19.62
N ALA A 208 -0.63 11.26 18.99
CA ALA A 208 -1.07 10.35 17.94
C ALA A 208 -2.10 9.35 18.48
N GLY A 209 -2.99 8.85 17.62
CA GLY A 209 -3.98 7.84 18.00
C GLY A 209 -5.20 8.41 18.70
N LYS A 210 -5.88 9.38 18.09
CA LYS A 210 -7.11 9.97 18.64
C LYS A 210 -8.27 8.97 18.73
N GLN A 211 -8.41 8.12 17.72
CA GLN A 211 -9.52 7.14 17.60
C GLN A 211 -9.01 5.69 17.49
N VAL A 212 -7.75 5.51 17.13
CA VAL A 212 -7.08 4.23 16.95
C VAL A 212 -5.75 4.23 17.71
N PRO A 213 -5.06 3.09 17.89
CA PRO A 213 -3.76 3.08 18.56
C PRO A 213 -2.72 4.02 17.91
N ALA A 214 -1.90 4.69 18.73
CA ALA A 214 -0.93 5.69 18.28
C ALA A 214 0.18 5.13 17.36
N LEU A 215 0.44 3.83 17.46
CA LEU A 215 1.52 3.17 16.71
C LEU A 215 1.06 1.88 16.04
N GLY A 216 1.60 1.65 14.83
CA GLY A 216 1.47 0.41 14.08
C GLY A 216 2.85 -0.16 13.73
N ILE A 217 3.61 -0.65 14.71
CA ILE A 217 4.97 -1.18 14.48
C ILE A 217 4.90 -2.40 13.58
N GLN A 218 5.63 -2.36 12.47
CA GLN A 218 5.62 -3.40 11.45
C GLN A 218 6.83 -4.32 11.58
N LYS A 219 6.59 -5.63 11.44
CA LYS A 219 7.65 -6.63 11.42
C LYS A 219 8.33 -6.66 10.05
N TYR A 220 9.67 -6.68 10.04
CA TYR A 220 10.42 -6.90 8.81
C TYR A 220 10.18 -8.30 8.24
N GLU A 221 9.84 -8.35 6.96
CA GLU A 221 9.70 -9.60 6.19
C GLU A 221 10.44 -9.50 4.85
N VAL A 222 11.02 -10.62 4.40
CA VAL A 222 11.72 -10.71 3.11
C VAL A 222 10.76 -11.19 2.04
N HIS A 223 10.59 -10.41 0.99
CA HIS A 223 9.76 -10.72 -0.17
C HIS A 223 10.61 -11.08 -1.39
N LYS A 224 10.08 -11.93 -2.27
CA LYS A 224 10.81 -12.47 -3.45
C LYS A 224 11.42 -11.38 -4.32
N HIS A 225 10.66 -10.34 -4.63
CA HIS A 225 11.09 -9.22 -5.48
C HIS A 225 11.33 -7.93 -4.70
N GLY A 226 11.31 -8.00 -3.35
CA GLY A 226 11.62 -6.89 -2.47
C GLY A 226 13.13 -6.74 -2.25
N ARG A 227 13.50 -5.62 -1.62
CA ARG A 227 14.88 -5.39 -1.18
C ARG A 227 15.14 -6.15 0.12
N LYS A 228 16.26 -6.84 0.14
CA LYS A 228 16.72 -7.57 1.32
C LYS A 228 17.85 -6.81 2.00
N VAL A 229 17.67 -6.47 3.25
CA VAL A 229 18.71 -5.78 4.04
C VAL A 229 19.80 -6.78 4.41
N ARG A 230 21.04 -6.48 3.97
CA ARG A 230 22.19 -7.35 4.23
C ARG A 230 22.47 -7.43 5.74
N GLY A 231 22.66 -8.64 6.26
CA GLY A 231 22.97 -8.88 7.67
C GLY A 231 21.77 -8.81 8.62
N VAL A 232 20.58 -8.45 8.15
CA VAL A 232 19.36 -8.43 8.96
C VAL A 232 18.55 -9.72 8.71
N LYS A 233 18.30 -10.46 9.78
CA LYS A 233 17.40 -11.63 9.77
C LYS A 233 16.04 -11.22 10.34
N PRO A 234 14.93 -11.54 9.65
CA PRO A 234 13.59 -11.32 10.22
C PRO A 234 13.43 -12.08 11.54
N GLN A 235 12.79 -11.44 12.50
CA GLN A 235 12.31 -12.12 13.72
C GLN A 235 11.23 -13.14 13.36
N THR A 236 11.05 -14.15 14.19
CA THR A 236 9.82 -14.93 14.17
C THR A 236 8.65 -14.07 14.69
N TRP A 237 7.42 -14.41 14.32
CA TRP A 237 6.24 -13.70 14.85
C TRP A 237 6.17 -13.79 16.38
N TYR A 238 6.58 -14.93 16.96
CA TYR A 238 6.63 -15.11 18.42
C TYR A 238 7.60 -14.09 19.07
N GLN A 239 8.84 -13.99 18.58
CA GLN A 239 9.83 -13.04 19.10
C GLN A 239 9.33 -11.60 18.99
N PHE A 240 8.83 -11.21 17.81
CA PHE A 240 8.30 -9.89 17.55
C PHE A 240 7.19 -9.51 18.54
N TYR A 241 6.20 -10.38 18.75
CA TYR A 241 5.12 -10.11 19.69
C TYR A 241 5.58 -10.13 21.16
N GLN A 242 6.58 -10.93 21.53
CA GLN A 242 7.15 -10.87 22.87
C GLN A 242 7.81 -9.52 23.14
N GLU A 243 8.59 -9.02 22.20
CA GLU A 243 9.24 -7.70 22.31
C GLU A 243 8.21 -6.56 22.35
N LEU A 244 7.16 -6.61 21.53
CA LEU A 244 6.07 -5.63 21.60
C LEU A 244 5.40 -5.63 22.97
N ARG A 245 5.12 -6.78 23.57
CA ARG A 245 4.53 -6.87 24.93
C ARG A 245 5.44 -6.30 26.02
N LEU A 246 6.74 -6.42 25.89
CA LEU A 246 7.69 -5.78 26.80
C LEU A 246 7.65 -4.25 26.68
N LEU A 247 7.56 -3.75 25.45
CA LEU A 247 7.41 -2.32 25.18
C LEU A 247 6.03 -1.80 25.65
N GLU A 248 4.93 -2.55 25.46
CA GLU A 248 3.61 -2.20 26.01
C GLU A 248 3.65 -1.97 27.52
N LYS A 249 4.31 -2.88 28.26
CA LYS A 249 4.47 -2.75 29.71
C LYS A 249 5.29 -1.52 30.10
N ARG A 250 6.36 -1.24 29.35
CA ARG A 250 7.24 -0.10 29.60
C ARG A 250 6.55 1.24 29.35
N PHE A 251 5.86 1.37 28.21
CA PHE A 251 5.26 2.63 27.75
C PHE A 251 3.78 2.78 28.11
N LYS A 252 3.18 1.75 28.69
CA LYS A 252 1.74 1.71 29.05
C LYS A 252 0.83 2.07 27.88
N THR A 253 1.20 1.64 26.67
CA THR A 253 0.45 1.87 25.45
C THR A 253 0.26 0.57 24.67
N LYS A 254 -0.81 0.45 23.89
CA LYS A 254 -1.11 -0.74 23.10
C LYS A 254 -0.24 -0.79 21.85
N LEU A 255 0.53 -1.87 21.66
CA LEU A 255 1.42 -2.12 20.52
C LEU A 255 1.11 -3.45 19.81
N VAL A 256 0.52 -4.42 20.54
CA VAL A 256 0.02 -5.67 19.95
C VAL A 256 -1.39 -5.43 19.43
N LEU A 257 -1.48 -5.12 18.15
CA LEU A 257 -2.71 -4.67 17.50
C LEU A 257 -3.51 -5.83 16.92
N SER A 258 -4.81 -5.63 16.81
CA SER A 258 -5.77 -6.52 16.18
C SER A 258 -6.63 -5.76 15.16
N PRO A 259 -7.29 -6.44 14.22
CA PRO A 259 -8.19 -5.79 13.27
C PRO A 259 -9.29 -4.95 13.94
N SER A 260 -9.80 -5.37 15.10
CA SER A 260 -10.82 -4.64 15.86
C SER A 260 -10.36 -3.28 16.38
N ASP A 261 -9.05 -3.08 16.57
CA ASP A 261 -8.50 -1.78 17.00
C ASP A 261 -8.67 -0.69 15.93
N PHE A 262 -8.90 -1.09 14.70
CA PHE A 262 -9.16 -0.24 13.55
C PHE A 262 -10.62 -0.29 13.07
N GLY A 263 -11.52 -0.87 13.86
CA GLY A 263 -12.90 -1.08 13.42
C GLY A 263 -13.04 -2.06 12.24
N MET A 264 -12.03 -2.88 11.99
CA MET A 264 -12.06 -3.87 10.90
C MET A 264 -12.86 -5.10 11.31
N PHE A 265 -13.76 -5.54 10.45
CA PHE A 265 -14.56 -6.75 10.61
C PHE A 265 -14.68 -7.51 9.28
N LYS A 266 -15.04 -8.79 9.36
CA LYS A 266 -15.24 -9.63 8.18
C LYS A 266 -16.50 -9.22 7.42
N CYS A 267 -16.37 -9.10 6.10
CA CYS A 267 -17.46 -8.89 5.15
C CYS A 267 -17.47 -9.99 4.11
N GLN A 268 -18.52 -10.01 3.29
CA GLN A 268 -18.59 -10.91 2.14
C GLN A 268 -17.38 -10.66 1.21
N PRO A 269 -16.51 -11.67 0.98
CA PRO A 269 -15.41 -11.52 0.04
C PRO A 269 -15.91 -11.60 -1.39
N LEU A 270 -15.23 -10.88 -2.30
CA LEU A 270 -15.49 -11.01 -3.73
C LEU A 270 -15.34 -12.45 -4.21
N PRO A 271 -16.22 -12.93 -5.07
CA PRO A 271 -16.07 -14.24 -5.71
C PRO A 271 -14.75 -14.35 -6.46
N LYS A 272 -14.17 -15.55 -6.44
CA LYS A 272 -12.97 -15.90 -7.21
C LYS A 272 -13.37 -16.70 -8.45
N PRO A 273 -13.66 -16.04 -9.58
CA PRO A 273 -14.19 -16.70 -10.77
C PRO A 273 -13.23 -17.69 -11.42
N TYR A 274 -11.93 -17.54 -11.18
CA TYR A 274 -10.90 -18.37 -11.79
C TYR A 274 -10.14 -19.19 -10.73
N ARG A 275 -9.96 -20.49 -11.00
CA ARG A 275 -9.35 -21.44 -10.06
C ARG A 275 -7.87 -21.65 -10.39
N ARG A 276 -7.08 -21.96 -9.37
CA ARG A 276 -5.70 -22.38 -9.56
C ARG A 276 -5.66 -23.67 -10.37
N GLY A 277 -4.78 -23.74 -11.39
CA GLY A 277 -4.67 -24.82 -12.35
C GLY A 277 -5.58 -24.67 -13.59
N GLU A 278 -6.50 -23.71 -13.60
CA GLU A 278 -7.37 -23.44 -14.76
C GLU A 278 -6.55 -22.86 -15.91
N VAL A 279 -6.83 -23.35 -17.11
CA VAL A 279 -6.24 -22.85 -18.38
C VAL A 279 -7.22 -21.92 -19.05
N LEU A 280 -6.76 -20.70 -19.33
CA LEU A 280 -7.58 -19.64 -19.91
C LEU A 280 -6.95 -19.10 -21.20
N SER A 281 -7.80 -18.71 -22.16
CA SER A 281 -7.37 -17.85 -23.27
C SER A 281 -7.50 -16.40 -22.83
N VAL A 282 -6.39 -15.68 -22.76
CA VAL A 282 -6.36 -14.28 -22.32
C VAL A 282 -5.74 -13.39 -23.40
N LYS A 283 -6.20 -12.14 -23.50
CA LYS A 283 -5.60 -11.12 -24.37
C LYS A 283 -4.58 -10.32 -23.55
N VAL A 284 -3.36 -10.26 -24.01
CA VAL A 284 -2.32 -9.37 -23.44
C VAL A 284 -2.66 -7.93 -23.82
N VAL A 285 -2.76 -7.07 -22.81
CA VAL A 285 -3.22 -5.69 -22.95
C VAL A 285 -2.15 -4.67 -22.66
N GLU A 286 -1.20 -4.99 -21.76
CA GLU A 286 -0.14 -4.06 -21.39
C GLU A 286 1.09 -4.81 -20.83
N LEU A 287 2.22 -4.14 -20.74
CA LEU A 287 3.39 -4.62 -20.02
C LEU A 287 3.05 -4.84 -18.55
N GLY A 288 3.60 -5.87 -17.92
CA GLY A 288 3.46 -6.11 -16.50
C GLY A 288 4.31 -5.14 -15.67
N TRP A 289 4.06 -5.10 -14.39
CA TRP A 289 4.76 -4.23 -13.45
C TRP A 289 6.24 -4.56 -13.30
N LEU A 290 6.56 -5.87 -13.18
CA LEU A 290 7.91 -6.35 -13.04
C LEU A 290 8.43 -6.89 -14.39
N ARG A 291 9.75 -6.93 -14.53
CA ARG A 291 10.42 -7.51 -15.71
C ARG A 291 9.99 -8.96 -15.91
N GLY A 292 9.69 -9.32 -17.15
CA GLY A 292 9.22 -10.64 -17.50
C GLY A 292 7.73 -10.88 -17.20
N GLU A 293 6.95 -9.79 -17.07
CA GLU A 293 5.52 -9.85 -16.86
C GLU A 293 4.75 -9.07 -17.92
N VAL A 294 3.51 -9.52 -18.18
CA VAL A 294 2.50 -8.78 -18.92
C VAL A 294 1.18 -8.78 -18.17
N LEU A 295 0.34 -7.77 -18.43
CA LEU A 295 -1.05 -7.75 -18.01
C LEU A 295 -1.91 -8.37 -19.10
N ALA A 296 -2.84 -9.22 -18.71
CA ALA A 296 -3.75 -9.87 -19.65
C ALA A 296 -5.18 -9.92 -19.08
N VAL A 297 -6.14 -9.94 -19.98
CA VAL A 297 -7.57 -9.87 -19.65
C VAL A 297 -8.29 -11.07 -20.29
N PRO A 298 -9.12 -11.83 -19.52
CA PRO A 298 -9.93 -12.91 -20.05
C PRO A 298 -11.10 -12.36 -20.89
N PRO A 299 -11.80 -13.19 -21.67
CA PRO A 299 -12.92 -12.75 -22.48
C PRO A 299 -14.05 -12.02 -21.70
N ARG A 300 -14.27 -12.39 -20.44
CA ARG A 300 -15.26 -11.73 -19.56
C ARG A 300 -14.87 -10.33 -19.11
N ARG A 301 -13.59 -9.95 -19.23
CA ARG A 301 -13.04 -8.66 -18.81
C ARG A 301 -13.38 -8.27 -17.36
N ASP A 302 -13.54 -9.25 -16.49
CA ASP A 302 -13.93 -9.07 -15.09
C ASP A 302 -12.74 -9.06 -14.12
N ARG A 303 -11.58 -9.48 -14.59
CA ARG A 303 -10.32 -9.50 -13.82
C ARG A 303 -9.13 -9.21 -14.73
N VAL A 304 -8.09 -8.60 -14.16
CA VAL A 304 -6.78 -8.53 -14.80
C VAL A 304 -5.87 -9.62 -14.24
N PHE A 305 -5.04 -10.20 -15.10
CA PHE A 305 -4.06 -11.22 -14.76
C PHE A 305 -2.65 -10.68 -14.94
N THR A 306 -1.77 -10.95 -14.00
CA THR A 306 -0.32 -10.80 -14.19
C THR A 306 0.22 -12.11 -14.70
N ILE A 307 0.69 -12.13 -15.96
CA ILE A 307 1.32 -13.30 -16.57
C ILE A 307 2.83 -13.18 -16.36
N VAL A 308 3.41 -14.14 -15.67
CA VAL A 308 4.85 -14.15 -15.31
C VAL A 308 5.62 -15.13 -16.17
N GLY A 309 6.96 -14.95 -16.26
CA GLY A 309 7.85 -15.84 -17.01
C GLY A 309 7.83 -15.58 -18.52
N ILE A 310 7.72 -14.32 -18.90
CA ILE A 310 7.73 -13.87 -20.30
C ILE A 310 9.11 -13.30 -20.63
N ASP A 311 9.80 -13.92 -21.63
CA ASP A 311 11.12 -13.46 -22.04
C ASP A 311 11.08 -12.11 -22.78
N ASN A 312 10.10 -11.93 -23.69
CA ASN A 312 9.94 -10.74 -24.51
C ASN A 312 8.51 -10.16 -24.35
N PRO A 313 8.21 -9.44 -23.26
CA PRO A 313 6.86 -8.95 -22.96
C PRO A 313 6.25 -8.09 -24.08
N GLU A 314 7.04 -7.23 -24.70
CA GLU A 314 6.59 -6.29 -25.73
C GLU A 314 6.05 -6.98 -26.99
N LEU A 315 6.59 -8.15 -27.33
CA LEU A 315 6.15 -8.91 -28.51
C LEU A 315 4.77 -9.54 -28.35
N LEU A 316 4.29 -9.65 -27.10
CA LEU A 316 2.98 -10.26 -26.82
C LEU A 316 1.84 -9.24 -26.76
N LEU A 317 2.12 -7.94 -26.80
CA LEU A 317 1.08 -6.90 -26.72
C LEU A 317 0.04 -7.09 -27.82
N GLY A 318 -1.24 -7.08 -27.44
CA GLY A 318 -2.39 -7.28 -28.32
C GLY A 318 -2.68 -8.75 -28.68
N GLN A 319 -1.75 -9.68 -28.40
CA GLN A 319 -1.91 -11.10 -28.73
C GLN A 319 -2.82 -11.84 -27.74
N ARG A 320 -3.40 -12.94 -28.20
CA ARG A 320 -4.10 -13.91 -27.34
C ARG A 320 -3.15 -15.09 -27.04
N ILE A 321 -3.03 -15.41 -25.76
CA ILE A 321 -2.24 -16.53 -25.29
C ILE A 321 -3.06 -17.45 -24.39
N LYS A 322 -2.66 -18.71 -24.29
CA LYS A 322 -3.14 -19.62 -23.24
C LYS A 322 -2.29 -19.44 -22.00
N ALA A 323 -2.92 -19.32 -20.85
CA ALA A 323 -2.25 -19.15 -19.56
C ALA A 323 -2.86 -20.04 -18.50
N VAL A 324 -2.04 -20.58 -17.62
CA VAL A 324 -2.43 -21.39 -16.47
C VAL A 324 -2.41 -20.51 -15.21
N VAL A 325 -3.51 -20.45 -14.49
CA VAL A 325 -3.61 -19.74 -13.21
C VAL A 325 -2.76 -20.44 -12.15
N ILE A 326 -1.77 -19.76 -11.58
CA ILE A 326 -0.89 -20.28 -10.54
C ILE A 326 -1.17 -19.68 -9.16
N GLY A 327 -1.88 -18.54 -9.10
CA GLY A 327 -2.30 -17.85 -7.87
C GLY A 327 -3.58 -17.08 -8.06
N ASN A 328 -4.44 -17.05 -7.00
CA ASN A 328 -5.70 -16.30 -6.98
C ASN A 328 -6.06 -15.81 -5.56
N LYS A 329 -5.06 -15.68 -4.67
CA LYS A 329 -5.31 -15.20 -3.32
C LYS A 329 -5.81 -13.74 -3.36
N ASP A 330 -6.84 -13.45 -2.58
CA ASP A 330 -7.45 -12.11 -2.46
C ASP A 330 -7.87 -11.51 -3.82
N ASN A 331 -8.33 -12.35 -4.76
CA ASN A 331 -8.59 -11.99 -6.15
C ASN A 331 -7.39 -11.41 -6.93
N ILE A 332 -6.16 -11.59 -6.43
CA ILE A 332 -4.94 -11.23 -7.17
C ILE A 332 -4.57 -12.43 -8.04
N TYR A 333 -4.63 -12.27 -9.35
CA TYR A 333 -4.44 -13.37 -10.30
C TYR A 333 -3.04 -13.35 -10.90
N ILE A 334 -2.32 -14.43 -10.66
CA ILE A 334 -1.01 -14.70 -11.25
C ILE A 334 -1.15 -15.93 -12.13
N ALA A 335 -0.68 -15.86 -13.36
CA ALA A 335 -0.66 -16.98 -14.29
C ALA A 335 0.68 -17.06 -15.01
N LYS A 336 0.93 -18.16 -15.72
CA LYS A 336 2.08 -18.37 -16.60
C LYS A 336 1.60 -18.91 -17.93
N PRO A 337 2.37 -18.80 -19.01
CA PRO A 337 2.06 -19.47 -20.29
C PRO A 337 1.77 -20.96 -20.07
N ALA A 338 0.77 -21.50 -20.80
CA ALA A 338 0.35 -22.92 -20.74
C ALA A 338 1.25 -23.79 -21.59
#